data_be41d03a4bb16d14ded33862a8e8f219
#
_entry.id   be41d03a4bb16d14ded33862a8e8f219
#
_cell.length_a   1.000
_cell.length_b   1.000
_cell.length_c   1.000
_cell.angle_alpha   90.00
_cell.angle_beta   90.00
_cell.angle_gamma   90.00
#
_symmetry.space_group_name_H-M   'P 1'
#
loop_
_entity.id
_entity.type
_entity.pdbx_description
1 polymer ?
#
loop_
_entity_poly.entity_id
_entity_poly.type
_entity_poly.pdbx_seq_one_letter_code
_entity_poly.pdbx_strand_id
1 'polypeptide(L)' 'MPRTKNIKTIEAEISQTEEQLRRLKERCDKASQKLDALYELKKHREQEELLKAIDKSTRTKAEILAFLESHV' A
#
# COMPACT_ATOMS: atom_id res chain seq x y z
N MET A 1 -29.36 32.12 -27.98
CA MET A 1 -29.92 32.25 -26.61
C MET A 1 -29.54 31.03 -25.79
N PRO A 2 -28.95 31.21 -24.65
CA PRO A 2 -28.78 30.09 -23.77
C PRO A 2 -30.14 29.57 -23.31
N ARG A 3 -30.39 28.31 -23.56
CA ARG A 3 -31.62 27.68 -23.12
C ARG A 3 -31.53 27.40 -21.63
N THR A 4 -32.53 27.91 -20.91
CA THR A 4 -32.66 27.53 -19.49
C THR A 4 -33.06 26.07 -19.41
N LYS A 5 -32.26 25.27 -18.76
CA LYS A 5 -32.57 23.87 -18.54
C LYS A 5 -33.79 23.73 -17.61
N ASN A 6 -34.71 22.86 -17.95
CA ASN A 6 -35.84 22.61 -17.07
C ASN A 6 -35.40 21.77 -15.85
N ILE A 7 -36.29 21.72 -14.85
CA ILE A 7 -35.99 21.03 -13.59
C ILE A 7 -35.69 19.54 -13.83
N LYS A 8 -36.41 18.87 -14.71
CA LYS A 8 -36.21 17.46 -15.02
C LYS A 8 -34.83 17.20 -15.61
N THR A 9 -34.35 18.08 -16.48
CA THR A 9 -33.02 17.95 -17.07
C THR A 9 -31.96 18.14 -16.01
N ILE A 10 -32.14 19.13 -15.14
CA ILE A 10 -31.23 19.40 -14.03
C ILE A 10 -31.17 18.18 -13.08
N GLU A 11 -32.34 17.62 -12.73
CA GLU A 11 -32.40 16.44 -11.87
C GLU A 11 -31.72 15.24 -12.50
N ALA A 12 -31.87 15.05 -13.82
CA ALA A 12 -31.19 13.97 -14.52
C ALA A 12 -29.67 14.15 -14.50
N GLU A 13 -29.20 15.37 -14.67
CA GLU A 13 -27.77 15.68 -14.58
C GLU A 13 -27.23 15.47 -13.17
N ILE A 14 -28.01 15.83 -12.16
CA ILE A 14 -27.66 15.59 -10.77
C ILE A 14 -27.50 14.09 -10.52
N SER A 15 -28.49 13.30 -10.94
CA SER A 15 -28.44 11.84 -10.78
C SER A 15 -27.24 11.22 -11.46
N GLN A 16 -26.92 11.65 -12.68
CA GLN A 16 -25.76 11.16 -13.41
C GLN A 16 -24.46 11.52 -12.70
N THR A 17 -24.38 12.75 -12.22
CA THR A 17 -23.18 13.23 -11.51
C THR A 17 -23.01 12.51 -10.18
N GLU A 18 -24.09 12.28 -9.46
CA GLU A 18 -24.06 11.51 -8.22
C GLU A 18 -23.57 10.07 -8.46
N GLU A 19 -24.04 9.44 -9.54
CA GLU A 19 -23.60 8.10 -9.92
C GLU A 19 -22.11 8.07 -10.28
N GLN A 20 -21.66 9.07 -11.04
CA GLN A 20 -20.24 9.20 -11.37
C GLN A 20 -19.39 9.38 -10.12
N LEU A 21 -19.86 10.20 -9.18
CA LEU A 21 -19.18 10.41 -7.91
C LEU A 21 -19.10 9.13 -7.11
N ARG A 22 -20.18 8.36 -7.05
CA ARG A 22 -20.20 7.08 -6.37
C ARG A 22 -19.17 6.11 -6.94
N ARG A 23 -19.10 6.02 -8.27
CA ARG A 23 -18.12 5.17 -8.96
C ARG A 23 -16.68 5.61 -8.68
N LEU A 24 -16.45 6.91 -8.67
CA LEU A 24 -15.13 7.45 -8.36
C LEU A 24 -14.72 7.15 -6.92
N LYS A 25 -15.66 7.25 -5.98
CA LYS A 25 -15.40 6.89 -4.58
C LYS A 25 -15.06 5.41 -4.44
N GLU A 26 -15.80 4.54 -5.13
CA GLU A 26 -15.50 3.10 -5.13
C GLU A 26 -14.10 2.81 -5.67
N ARG A 27 -13.74 3.47 -6.77
CA ARG A 27 -12.41 3.33 -7.35
C ARG A 27 -11.33 3.84 -6.42
N CYS A 28 -11.60 4.94 -5.74
CA CYS A 28 -10.71 5.51 -4.74
C CYS A 28 -10.50 4.55 -3.58
N ASP A 29 -11.58 3.96 -3.07
CA ASP A 29 -11.52 2.99 -1.97
C ASP A 29 -10.72 1.74 -2.37
N LYS A 30 -10.95 1.23 -3.58
CA LYS A 30 -10.20 0.08 -4.08
C LYS A 30 -8.72 0.39 -4.24
N ALA A 31 -8.40 1.57 -4.75
CA ALA A 31 -7.01 2.01 -4.90
C ALA A 31 -6.35 2.16 -3.52
N SER A 32 -7.07 2.69 -2.55
CA SER A 32 -6.58 2.81 -1.18
C SER A 32 -6.30 1.45 -0.56
N GLN A 33 -7.20 0.49 -0.72
CA GLN A 33 -7.02 -0.87 -0.22
C GLN A 33 -5.82 -1.55 -0.88
N LYS A 34 -5.66 -1.37 -2.20
CA LYS A 34 -4.52 -1.91 -2.93
C LYS A 34 -3.21 -1.30 -2.44
N LEU A 35 -3.21 0.00 -2.19
CA LEU A 35 -2.03 0.70 -1.68
C LEU A 35 -1.65 0.17 -0.30
N ASP A 36 -2.62 -0.01 0.58
CA ASP A 36 -2.39 -0.58 1.91
C ASP A 36 -1.79 -1.98 1.82
N ALA A 37 -2.32 -2.80 0.92
CA ALA A 37 -1.81 -4.16 0.69
C ALA A 37 -0.37 -4.13 0.18
N LEU A 38 -0.05 -3.19 -0.70
CA LEU A 38 1.31 -3.03 -1.21
C LEU A 38 2.29 -2.56 -0.13
N TYR A 39 1.87 -1.65 0.75
CA TYR A 39 2.68 -1.23 1.89
C TYR A 39 2.95 -2.40 2.83
N GLU A 40 1.95 -3.22 3.11
CA GLU A 40 2.15 -4.41 3.94
C GLU A 40 3.11 -5.41 3.28
N LEU A 41 2.97 -5.63 1.99
CA LEU A 41 3.88 -6.50 1.24
C LEU A 41 5.32 -5.97 1.29
N LYS A 42 5.49 -4.67 1.10
CA LYS A 42 6.81 -4.03 1.19
C LYS A 42 7.41 -4.23 2.58
N LYS A 43 6.62 -4.03 3.62
CA LYS A 43 7.04 -4.22 5.01
C LYS A 43 7.51 -5.66 5.25
N HIS A 44 6.76 -6.65 4.78
CA HIS A 44 7.15 -8.05 4.89
C HIS A 44 8.47 -8.35 4.18
N ARG A 45 8.64 -7.82 2.97
CA ARG A 45 9.89 -7.99 2.22
C ARG A 45 11.08 -7.38 2.93
N GLU A 46 10.89 -6.19 3.47
CA GLU A 46 11.95 -5.51 4.23
C GLU A 46 12.30 -6.30 5.49
N GLN A 47 11.30 -6.86 6.19
CA GLN A 47 11.53 -7.70 7.36
C GLN A 47 12.27 -8.99 7.00
N GLU A 48 11.91 -9.62 5.88
CA GLU A 48 12.61 -10.82 5.40
C GLU A 48 14.07 -10.52 5.10
N GLU A 49 14.34 -9.40 4.43
CA GLU A 49 15.71 -8.97 4.13
C GLU A 49 16.50 -8.67 5.40
N LEU A 50 15.86 -8.02 6.36
CA LEU A 50 16.47 -7.73 7.65
C LEU A 50 16.82 -9.02 8.40
N LEU A 51 15.90 -9.99 8.44
CA LEU A 51 16.13 -11.27 9.08
C LEU A 51 17.28 -12.03 8.44
N LYS A 52 17.38 -11.99 7.11
CA LYS A 52 18.50 -12.60 6.39
C LYS A 52 19.83 -11.93 6.77
N ALA A 53 19.81 -10.60 6.87
CA ALA A 53 21.00 -9.85 7.25
C ALA A 53 21.43 -10.16 8.69
N ILE A 54 20.46 -10.27 9.60
CA ILE A 54 20.70 -10.62 10.99
C ILE A 54 21.26 -12.06 11.09
N ASP A 55 20.70 -13.00 10.33
CA ASP A 55 21.17 -14.39 10.32
C ASP A 55 22.63 -14.46 9.87
N LYS A 56 22.98 -13.76 8.80
CA LYS A 56 24.37 -13.66 8.34
C LYS A 56 25.26 -13.05 9.42
N SER A 57 24.80 -11.97 10.05
CA SER A 57 25.57 -11.29 11.09
C SER A 57 25.75 -12.19 12.32
N THR A 58 24.74 -12.96 12.70
CA THR A 58 24.81 -13.90 13.81
C THR A 58 25.82 -15.00 13.53
N ARG A 59 25.84 -15.54 12.34
CA ARG A 59 26.84 -16.54 11.93
C ARG A 59 28.25 -16.00 11.99
N THR A 60 28.43 -14.79 11.48
CA THR A 60 29.73 -14.11 11.51
C THR A 60 30.19 -13.89 12.94
N LYS A 61 29.29 -13.46 13.83
CA LYS A 61 29.60 -13.28 15.24
C LYS A 61 29.96 -14.59 15.91
N ALA A 62 29.22 -15.66 15.61
CA ALA A 62 29.53 -16.99 16.16
C ALA A 62 30.92 -17.48 15.71
N GLU A 63 31.27 -17.24 14.45
CA GLU A 63 32.59 -17.60 13.92
C GLU A 63 33.68 -16.80 14.62
N ILE A 64 33.48 -15.51 14.82
CA ILE A 64 34.45 -14.66 15.54
C ILE A 64 34.61 -15.12 16.98
N LEU A 65 33.51 -15.40 17.67
CA LEU A 65 33.54 -15.88 19.06
C LEU A 65 34.27 -17.21 19.17
N ALA A 66 34.01 -18.15 18.25
CA ALA A 66 34.68 -19.42 18.20
C ALA A 66 36.18 -19.24 18.01
N PHE A 67 36.58 -18.33 17.13
CA PHE A 67 37.98 -18.02 16.91
C PHE A 67 38.65 -17.46 18.16
N LEU A 68 37.98 -16.50 18.83
CA LEU A 68 38.51 -15.90 20.05
C LEU A 68 38.61 -16.92 21.18
N GLU A 69 37.63 -17.80 21.34
CA GLU A 69 37.64 -18.84 22.35
C GLU A 69 38.75 -19.82 22.12
N SER A 70 39.10 -20.11 20.87
CA SER A 70 40.17 -21.03 20.55
C SER A 70 41.57 -20.50 20.86
N HIS A 71 41.66 -19.17 21.05
CA HIS A 71 42.95 -18.51 21.33
C HIS A 71 43.12 -18.07 22.79
N VAL A 72 42.15 -18.38 23.62
CA VAL A 72 42.24 -18.04 25.05
C VAL A 72 42.87 -19.21 25.91
#